data_8e69273b51602727f4842dd6bfaf15d9
#
_entry.id   8e69273b51602727f4842dd6bfaf15d9
#
_cell.length_a   1.000
_cell.length_b   1.000
_cell.length_c   1.000
_cell.angle_alpha   90.00
_cell.angle_beta   90.00
_cell.angle_gamma   90.00
#
_symmetry.space_group_name_H-M   'P 1'
#
loop_
_entity.id
_entity.type
_entity.pdbx_description
1 polymer ?
#
loop_
_entity_poly.entity_id
_entity_poly.type
_entity_poly.pdbx_seq_one_letter_code
_entity_poly.pdbx_strand_id
1 'polypeptide(L)'
;KRIEMNVKAVSPFFDSFNLKPNRLNEETIRLEWKQKGAEDTYFNAYQLSDGTLRFICLATLLLQPEPPQTIIIDEPELGLHPQAINRLATLIKKVSTKSQVIISTQSVNLVDNFDADDIIAVDMKDHASCFRRLNKANLSVWLDEYSTGELWEKNLIGGQL
;
A
#
# COMPACT_ATOMS: atom_id res chain seq x y z
N LYS A 1 18.26 1.52 3.61
CA LYS A 1 17.93 2.78 4.37
C LYS A 1 16.52 3.30 4.08
N ARG A 2 16.11 3.62 2.80
CA ARG A 2 14.77 4.17 2.52
C ARG A 2 13.65 3.21 2.91
N ILE A 3 13.77 1.92 2.58
CA ILE A 3 12.80 0.88 2.95
C ILE A 3 12.72 0.78 4.47
N GLU A 4 13.84 0.64 5.16
CA GLU A 4 13.89 0.55 6.64
C GLU A 4 13.21 1.74 7.32
N MET A 5 13.44 2.97 6.83
CA MET A 5 12.76 4.16 7.36
C MET A 5 11.23 4.06 7.26
N ASN A 6 10.73 3.53 6.15
CA ASN A 6 9.29 3.34 5.97
C ASN A 6 8.75 2.20 6.83
N VAL A 7 9.50 1.10 6.97
CA VAL A 7 9.12 0.00 7.87
C VAL A 7 9.11 0.46 9.33
N LYS A 8 10.11 1.21 9.78
CA LYS A 8 10.14 1.81 11.13
C LYS A 8 8.94 2.70 11.45
N ALA A 9 8.42 3.40 10.44
CA ALA A 9 7.27 4.28 10.61
C ALA A 9 5.95 3.51 10.85
N VAL A 10 5.83 2.28 10.35
CA VAL A 10 4.63 1.44 10.50
C VAL A 10 4.81 0.32 11.53
N SER A 11 6.04 -0.04 11.84
CA SER A 11 6.41 -1.08 12.81
C SER A 11 7.50 -0.54 13.76
N PRO A 12 7.11 0.18 14.83
CA PRO A 12 8.05 0.90 15.70
C PRO A 12 9.07 0.02 16.41
N PHE A 13 8.76 -1.28 16.57
CA PHE A 13 9.66 -2.28 17.15
C PHE A 13 10.81 -2.69 16.20
N PHE A 14 10.61 -2.52 14.89
CA PHE A 14 11.61 -2.87 13.88
C PHE A 14 12.83 -1.93 13.99
N ASP A 15 14.03 -2.48 13.88
CA ASP A 15 15.27 -1.68 13.84
C ASP A 15 15.92 -1.72 12.47
N SER A 16 16.37 -2.87 12.02
CA SER A 16 17.13 -2.97 10.76
C SER A 16 17.03 -4.36 10.16
N PHE A 17 17.31 -4.46 8.85
CA PHE A 17 17.51 -5.74 8.20
C PHE A 17 18.95 -6.23 8.37
N ASN A 18 19.10 -7.55 8.49
CA ASN A 18 20.36 -8.24 8.30
C ASN A 18 20.29 -9.03 7.00
N LEU A 19 20.98 -8.53 5.99
CA LEU A 19 21.00 -9.13 4.63
C LEU A 19 22.40 -9.66 4.30
N LYS A 20 23.11 -10.18 5.30
CA LYS A 20 24.41 -10.79 5.07
C LYS A 20 24.26 -12.15 4.39
N PRO A 21 25.15 -12.50 3.47
CA PRO A 21 25.20 -13.85 2.91
C PRO A 21 25.32 -14.90 4.02
N ASN A 22 24.72 -16.06 3.79
CA ASN A 22 24.83 -17.18 4.72
C ASN A 22 26.28 -17.68 4.76
N ARG A 23 26.83 -17.87 5.97
CA ARG A 23 28.21 -18.33 6.15
C ARG A 23 28.50 -19.71 5.52
N LEU A 24 27.49 -20.56 5.38
CA LEU A 24 27.61 -21.91 4.80
C LEU A 24 27.32 -21.95 3.31
N ASN A 25 26.66 -20.92 2.76
CA ASN A 25 26.37 -20.79 1.35
C ASN A 25 26.23 -19.30 1.01
N GLU A 26 27.31 -18.70 0.55
CA GLU A 26 27.39 -17.27 0.25
C GLU A 26 26.48 -16.81 -0.89
N GLU A 27 25.98 -17.75 -1.71
CA GLU A 27 25.00 -17.46 -2.79
C GLU A 27 23.58 -17.22 -2.23
N THR A 28 23.33 -17.51 -0.94
CA THR A 28 22.01 -17.36 -0.32
C THR A 28 22.01 -16.24 0.70
N ILE A 29 20.99 -15.38 0.61
CA ILE A 29 20.68 -14.35 1.61
C ILE A 29 19.36 -14.73 2.26
N ARG A 30 19.31 -14.76 3.60
CA ARG A 30 18.07 -14.87 4.35
C ARG A 30 17.61 -13.49 4.79
N LEU A 31 16.32 -13.23 4.69
CA LEU A 31 15.71 -12.04 5.25
C LEU A 31 15.65 -12.20 6.78
N GLU A 32 16.60 -11.61 7.45
CA GLU A 32 16.65 -11.50 8.90
C GLU A 32 16.48 -10.03 9.30
N TRP A 33 16.00 -9.78 10.50
CA TRP A 33 15.79 -8.44 11.01
C TRP A 33 16.13 -8.35 12.49
N LYS A 34 16.35 -7.13 12.96
CA LYS A 34 16.59 -6.80 14.36
C LYS A 34 15.41 -6.03 14.94
N GLN A 35 15.15 -6.28 16.21
CA GLN A 35 14.19 -5.53 17.01
C GLN A 35 14.93 -4.52 17.88
N LYS A 36 14.35 -3.35 18.08
CA LYS A 36 14.86 -2.37 19.03
C LYS A 36 14.92 -2.95 20.45
N GLY A 37 16.04 -2.75 21.13
CA GLY A 37 16.26 -3.28 22.47
C GLY A 37 16.65 -4.77 22.54
N ALA A 38 16.82 -5.44 21.39
CA ALA A 38 17.32 -6.82 21.29
C ALA A 38 18.49 -6.87 20.30
N GLU A 39 19.54 -6.10 20.58
CA GLU A 39 20.62 -5.81 19.62
C GLU A 39 21.42 -7.04 19.20
N ASP A 40 21.52 -8.04 20.06
CA ASP A 40 22.26 -9.28 19.80
C ASP A 40 21.41 -10.40 19.20
N THR A 41 20.10 -10.16 18.99
CA THR A 41 19.17 -11.16 18.49
C THR A 41 18.74 -10.85 17.08
N TYR A 42 18.85 -11.85 16.20
CA TYR A 42 18.30 -11.79 14.83
C TYR A 42 17.02 -12.61 14.76
N PHE A 43 16.01 -12.02 14.14
CA PHE A 43 14.72 -12.65 13.90
C PHE A 43 14.58 -13.00 12.42
N ASN A 44 13.93 -14.11 12.11
CA ASN A 44 13.63 -14.50 10.74
C ASN A 44 12.37 -13.79 10.22
N ALA A 45 12.21 -13.74 8.89
CA ALA A 45 11.07 -13.11 8.25
C ALA A 45 9.71 -13.65 8.72
N TYR A 46 9.58 -14.95 8.98
CA TYR A 46 8.34 -15.59 9.43
C TYR A 46 7.90 -15.17 10.86
N GLN A 47 8.75 -14.46 11.58
CA GLN A 47 8.42 -13.89 12.89
C GLN A 47 7.82 -12.47 12.79
N LEU A 48 7.75 -11.90 11.59
CA LEU A 48 6.97 -10.71 11.30
C LEU A 48 5.49 -11.07 11.14
N SER A 49 4.59 -10.14 11.46
CA SER A 49 3.19 -10.28 11.09
C SER A 49 3.02 -10.22 9.56
N ASP A 50 1.98 -10.88 9.03
CA ASP A 50 1.67 -10.87 7.60
C ASP A 50 1.54 -9.44 7.06
N GLY A 51 0.88 -8.55 7.80
CA GLY A 51 0.77 -7.14 7.44
C GLY A 51 2.12 -6.43 7.36
N THR A 52 3.02 -6.66 8.34
CA THR A 52 4.36 -6.06 8.30
C THR A 52 5.16 -6.61 7.11
N LEU A 53 5.09 -7.91 6.86
CA LEU A 53 5.80 -8.53 5.73
C LEU A 53 5.25 -8.01 4.40
N ARG A 54 3.92 -7.92 4.26
CA ARG A 54 3.26 -7.34 3.07
C ARG A 54 3.70 -5.89 2.86
N PHE A 55 3.71 -5.07 3.91
CA PHE A 55 4.18 -3.70 3.80
C PHE A 55 5.66 -3.61 3.35
N ILE A 56 6.52 -4.48 3.86
CA ILE A 56 7.93 -4.57 3.42
C ILE A 56 8.02 -4.88 1.92
N CYS A 57 7.25 -5.85 1.43
CA CYS A 57 7.21 -6.20 0.01
C CYS A 57 6.76 -5.02 -0.86
N LEU A 58 5.64 -4.37 -0.48
CA LEU A 58 5.10 -3.22 -1.20
C LEU A 58 6.07 -2.02 -1.18
N ALA A 59 6.64 -1.71 0.00
CA ALA A 59 7.63 -0.66 0.12
C ALA A 59 8.88 -0.94 -0.72
N THR A 60 9.29 -2.20 -0.83
CA THR A 60 10.42 -2.61 -1.67
C THR A 60 10.11 -2.40 -3.15
N LEU A 61 8.92 -2.78 -3.61
CA LEU A 61 8.47 -2.55 -4.98
C LEU A 61 8.41 -1.06 -5.32
N LEU A 62 7.76 -0.25 -4.45
CA LEU A 62 7.48 1.16 -4.72
C LEU A 62 8.70 2.09 -4.52
N LEU A 63 9.74 1.65 -3.80
CA LEU A 63 10.93 2.44 -3.51
C LEU A 63 12.14 2.07 -4.37
N GLN A 64 11.96 1.26 -5.40
CA GLN A 64 13.05 0.96 -6.35
C GLN A 64 13.58 2.25 -6.99
N PRO A 65 14.88 2.34 -7.27
CA PRO A 65 15.47 3.47 -7.99
C PRO A 65 14.85 3.65 -9.38
N GLU A 66 14.62 2.54 -10.06
CA GLU A 66 14.01 2.43 -11.39
C GLU A 66 12.77 1.53 -11.26
N PRO A 67 11.60 2.10 -10.94
CA PRO A 67 10.37 1.31 -10.84
C PRO A 67 9.90 0.87 -12.23
N PRO A 68 9.13 -0.22 -12.34
CA PRO A 68 8.48 -0.61 -13.58
C PRO A 68 7.62 0.52 -14.15
N GLN A 69 7.47 0.57 -15.46
CA GLN A 69 6.63 1.59 -16.12
C GLN A 69 5.16 1.49 -15.68
N THR A 70 4.67 0.27 -15.44
CA THR A 70 3.31 0.00 -14.95
C THR A 70 3.37 -0.95 -13.76
N ILE A 71 2.65 -0.62 -12.70
CA ILE A 71 2.50 -1.40 -11.48
C ILE A 71 1.02 -1.65 -11.27
N ILE A 72 0.62 -2.92 -11.17
CA ILE A 72 -0.76 -3.34 -10.90
C ILE A 72 -0.76 -4.09 -9.57
N ILE A 73 -1.60 -3.67 -8.63
CA ILE A 73 -1.67 -4.28 -7.29
C ILE A 73 -3.13 -4.48 -6.92
N ASP A 74 -3.43 -5.70 -6.47
CA ASP A 74 -4.75 -6.07 -5.98
C ASP A 74 -4.76 -6.09 -4.45
N GLU A 75 -5.74 -5.40 -3.85
CA GLU A 75 -5.95 -5.32 -2.40
C GLU A 75 -4.64 -5.07 -1.60
N PRO A 76 -3.88 -3.99 -1.90
CA PRO A 76 -2.58 -3.77 -1.26
C PRO A 76 -2.67 -3.53 0.25
N GLU A 77 -3.80 -3.07 0.74
CA GLU A 77 -4.07 -2.75 2.14
C GLU A 77 -4.42 -3.95 3.01
N LEU A 78 -4.69 -5.11 2.42
CA LEU A 78 -5.16 -6.28 3.16
C LEU A 78 -4.19 -6.67 4.28
N GLY A 79 -4.70 -6.71 5.51
CA GLY A 79 -3.92 -7.03 6.71
C GLY A 79 -3.05 -5.88 7.23
N LEU A 80 -3.10 -4.69 6.62
CA LEU A 80 -2.37 -3.52 7.09
C LEU A 80 -3.16 -2.76 8.17
N HIS A 81 -2.44 -2.25 9.16
CA HIS A 81 -2.99 -1.28 10.11
C HIS A 81 -3.28 0.06 9.39
N PRO A 82 -4.31 0.85 9.77
CA PRO A 82 -4.65 2.12 9.13
C PRO A 82 -3.47 3.08 8.92
N GLN A 83 -2.56 3.19 9.88
CA GLN A 83 -1.34 4.01 9.72
C GLN A 83 -0.42 3.49 8.60
N ALA A 84 -0.36 2.16 8.41
CA ALA A 84 0.41 1.57 7.33
C ALA A 84 -0.25 1.81 5.96
N ILE A 85 -1.59 1.83 5.90
CA ILE A 85 -2.36 2.19 4.70
C ILE A 85 -2.04 3.63 4.27
N ASN A 86 -2.10 4.59 5.18
CA ASN A 86 -1.75 5.99 4.90
C ASN A 86 -0.31 6.13 4.40
N ARG A 87 0.61 5.38 5.02
CA ARG A 87 2.01 5.38 4.56
C ARG A 87 2.16 4.77 3.18
N LEU A 88 1.45 3.67 2.91
CA LEU A 88 1.42 3.02 1.61
C LEU A 88 0.88 3.98 0.53
N ALA A 89 -0.24 4.66 0.77
CA ALA A 89 -0.80 5.65 -0.14
C ALA A 89 0.22 6.76 -0.48
N THR A 90 0.98 7.22 0.52
CA THR A 90 2.08 8.19 0.30
C THR A 90 3.15 7.64 -0.65
N LEU A 91 3.52 6.36 -0.52
CA LEU A 91 4.49 5.72 -1.42
C LEU A 91 3.93 5.55 -2.83
N ILE A 92 2.65 5.18 -2.95
CA ILE A 92 1.95 5.05 -4.24
C ILE A 92 1.94 6.40 -4.97
N LYS A 93 1.49 7.47 -4.31
CA LYS A 93 1.51 8.84 -4.89
C LYS A 93 2.92 9.25 -5.33
N LYS A 94 3.93 8.87 -4.57
CA LYS A 94 5.32 9.19 -4.93
C LYS A 94 5.79 8.44 -6.17
N VAL A 95 5.49 7.15 -6.29
CA VAL A 95 5.92 6.37 -7.46
C VAL A 95 5.10 6.70 -8.70
N SER A 96 3.83 7.12 -8.54
CA SER A 96 2.95 7.50 -9.67
C SER A 96 3.45 8.69 -10.48
N THR A 97 4.40 9.46 -9.96
CA THR A 97 5.10 10.50 -10.74
C THR A 97 6.05 9.94 -11.80
N LYS A 98 6.37 8.63 -11.74
CA LYS A 98 7.33 7.96 -12.63
C LYS A 98 6.75 6.72 -13.31
N SER A 99 5.68 6.17 -12.77
CA SER A 99 5.07 4.91 -13.19
C SER A 99 3.56 5.04 -13.24
N GLN A 100 2.92 4.34 -14.13
CA GLN A 100 1.48 4.16 -14.04
C GLN A 100 1.18 3.16 -12.91
N VAL A 101 0.34 3.53 -11.96
CA VAL A 101 -0.07 2.64 -10.86
C VAL A 101 -1.57 2.39 -10.95
N ILE A 102 -1.96 1.13 -11.00
CA ILE A 102 -3.35 0.68 -11.02
C ILE A 102 -3.58 -0.18 -9.78
N ILE A 103 -4.57 0.17 -8.99
CA ILE A 103 -4.89 -0.52 -7.74
C ILE A 103 -6.37 -0.89 -7.76
N SER A 104 -6.68 -2.16 -7.48
CA SER A 104 -8.02 -2.58 -7.08
C SER A 104 -8.09 -2.60 -5.55
N THR A 105 -9.17 -2.09 -4.99
CA THR A 105 -9.35 -2.03 -3.54
C THR A 105 -10.83 -1.93 -3.18
N GLN A 106 -11.17 -2.47 -2.01
CA GLN A 106 -12.45 -2.28 -1.34
C GLN A 106 -12.28 -1.54 0.00
N SER A 107 -11.15 -0.86 0.21
CA SER A 107 -10.84 -0.16 1.45
C SER A 107 -11.17 1.32 1.37
N VAL A 108 -12.18 1.75 2.12
CA VAL A 108 -12.49 3.17 2.37
C VAL A 108 -11.24 3.93 2.80
N ASN A 109 -10.49 3.38 3.76
CA ASN A 109 -9.26 4.01 4.27
C ASN A 109 -8.19 4.22 3.18
N LEU A 110 -8.11 3.34 2.19
CA LEU A 110 -7.17 3.54 1.09
C LEU A 110 -7.71 4.57 0.09
N VAL A 111 -8.99 4.47 -0.28
CA VAL A 111 -9.68 5.40 -1.17
C VAL A 111 -9.58 6.84 -0.68
N ASP A 112 -9.77 7.10 0.61
CA ASP A 112 -9.71 8.42 1.23
C ASP A 112 -8.33 9.10 1.12
N ASN A 113 -7.31 8.35 0.78
CA ASN A 113 -5.99 8.93 0.54
C ASN A 113 -5.82 9.49 -0.88
N PHE A 114 -6.77 9.30 -1.80
CA PHE A 114 -6.65 9.72 -3.20
C PHE A 114 -7.71 10.76 -3.57
N ASP A 115 -7.41 11.57 -4.58
CA ASP A 115 -8.38 12.51 -5.12
C ASP A 115 -9.47 11.77 -5.92
N ALA A 116 -10.68 12.33 -5.95
CA ALA A 116 -11.79 11.72 -6.70
C ALA A 116 -11.44 11.47 -8.18
N ASP A 117 -10.65 12.33 -8.80
CA ASP A 117 -10.20 12.17 -10.19
C ASP A 117 -9.30 10.95 -10.41
N ASP A 118 -8.68 10.42 -9.35
CA ASP A 118 -7.86 9.21 -9.40
C ASP A 118 -8.71 7.94 -9.30
N ILE A 119 -10.00 8.04 -8.92
CA ILE A 119 -10.86 6.90 -8.64
C ILE A 119 -11.67 6.51 -9.88
N ILE A 120 -11.72 5.20 -10.11
CA ILE A 120 -12.61 4.55 -11.09
C ILE A 120 -13.54 3.62 -10.32
N ALA A 121 -14.82 3.99 -10.23
CA ALA A 121 -15.85 3.11 -9.71
C ALA A 121 -16.17 2.01 -10.74
N VAL A 122 -16.31 0.79 -10.26
CA VAL A 122 -16.60 -0.38 -11.09
C VAL A 122 -17.89 -1.00 -10.61
N ASP A 123 -18.90 -0.98 -11.45
CA ASP A 123 -20.22 -1.56 -11.19
C ASP A 123 -20.46 -2.76 -12.11
N MET A 124 -21.32 -3.70 -11.70
CA MET A 124 -21.80 -4.78 -12.55
C MET A 124 -23.15 -4.40 -13.16
N LYS A 125 -23.25 -4.38 -14.48
CA LYS A 125 -24.50 -4.15 -15.20
C LYS A 125 -24.65 -5.15 -16.33
N ASP A 126 -25.79 -5.84 -16.36
CA ASP A 126 -26.10 -6.82 -17.42
C ASP A 126 -24.99 -7.87 -17.61
N HIS A 127 -24.43 -8.38 -16.51
CA HIS A 127 -23.30 -9.33 -16.48
C HIS A 127 -21.97 -8.79 -17.05
N ALA A 128 -21.85 -7.47 -17.20
CA ALA A 128 -20.62 -6.81 -17.66
C ALA A 128 -20.14 -5.78 -16.65
N SER A 129 -18.82 -5.66 -16.51
CA SER A 129 -18.21 -4.62 -15.68
C SER A 129 -18.31 -3.26 -16.38
N CYS A 130 -18.86 -2.27 -15.68
CA CYS A 130 -18.96 -0.89 -16.13
C CYS A 130 -17.98 -0.03 -15.33
N PHE A 131 -17.06 0.63 -16.03
CA PHE A 131 -16.04 1.48 -15.43
C PHE A 131 -16.46 2.94 -15.57
N ARG A 132 -16.44 3.67 -14.45
CA ARG A 132 -16.77 5.09 -14.43
C ARG A 132 -15.73 5.86 -13.62
N ARG A 133 -14.94 6.68 -14.29
CA ARG A 133 -14.02 7.61 -13.61
C ARG A 133 -14.83 8.68 -12.90
N LEU A 134 -14.50 8.92 -11.64
CA LEU A 134 -15.11 10.02 -10.90
C LEU A 134 -14.53 11.36 -11.40
N ASN A 135 -15.25 12.43 -11.11
CA ASN A 135 -14.83 13.79 -11.43
C ASN A 135 -15.06 14.69 -10.22
N LYS A 136 -13.98 15.24 -9.70
CA LYS A 136 -13.99 16.10 -8.50
C LYS A 136 -14.94 17.30 -8.66
N ALA A 137 -15.01 17.91 -9.85
CA ALA A 137 -15.87 19.04 -10.08
C ALA A 137 -17.37 18.68 -9.94
N ASN A 138 -17.77 17.47 -10.37
CA ASN A 138 -19.14 16.99 -10.22
C ASN A 138 -19.52 16.60 -8.79
N LEU A 139 -18.51 16.35 -7.96
CA LEU A 139 -18.66 15.94 -6.57
C LEU A 139 -18.34 17.05 -5.57
N SER A 140 -18.03 18.25 -6.05
CA SER A 140 -17.53 19.36 -5.20
C SER A 140 -18.43 19.63 -3.99
N VAL A 141 -19.75 19.71 -4.18
CA VAL A 141 -20.71 19.96 -3.09
C VAL A 141 -20.69 18.85 -2.04
N TRP A 142 -20.53 17.61 -2.47
CA TRP A 142 -20.49 16.45 -1.57
C TRP A 142 -19.13 16.32 -0.86
N LEU A 143 -18.04 16.67 -1.54
CA LEU A 143 -16.68 16.62 -1.00
C LEU A 143 -16.39 17.72 0.02
N ASP A 144 -17.26 18.74 0.12
CA ASP A 144 -17.21 19.74 1.19
C ASP A 144 -17.67 19.15 2.55
N GLU A 145 -18.51 18.12 2.54
CA GLU A 145 -19.10 17.50 3.74
C GLU A 145 -18.58 16.07 4.00
N TYR A 146 -18.20 15.35 2.97
CA TYR A 146 -17.84 13.92 3.03
C TYR A 146 -16.52 13.64 2.32
N SER A 147 -15.77 12.64 2.83
CA SER A 147 -14.63 12.08 2.11
C SER A 147 -15.08 11.22 0.92
N THR A 148 -14.19 10.92 0.00
CA THR A 148 -14.49 10.04 -1.16
C THR A 148 -14.91 8.64 -0.71
N GLY A 149 -14.28 8.11 0.34
CA GLY A 149 -14.64 6.82 0.93
C GLY A 149 -16.02 6.83 1.59
N GLU A 150 -16.38 7.90 2.32
CA GLU A 150 -17.73 8.05 2.87
C GLU A 150 -18.81 8.14 1.79
N LEU A 151 -18.53 8.81 0.68
CA LEU A 151 -19.43 8.86 -0.47
C LEU A 151 -19.63 7.46 -1.08
N TRP A 152 -18.57 6.65 -1.09
CA TRP A 152 -18.65 5.27 -1.53
C TRP A 152 -19.47 4.41 -0.56
N GLU A 153 -19.22 4.46 0.76
CA GLU A 153 -20.02 3.75 1.77
C GLU A 153 -21.52 4.08 1.69
N LYS A 154 -21.84 5.34 1.39
CA LYS A 154 -23.22 5.80 1.19
C LYS A 154 -23.82 5.44 -0.17
N ASN A 155 -23.08 4.69 -1.02
CA ASN A 155 -23.44 4.32 -2.39
C ASN A 155 -23.79 5.52 -3.30
N LEU A 156 -23.17 6.67 -3.06
CA LEU A 156 -23.40 7.87 -3.85
C LEU A 156 -22.53 7.93 -5.12
N ILE A 157 -21.45 7.18 -5.13
CA ILE A 157 -20.48 7.16 -6.25
C ILE A 157 -20.41 5.80 -6.96
N GLY A 158 -21.26 4.82 -6.62
CA GLY A 158 -21.26 3.47 -7.20
C GLY A 158 -20.05 2.63 -6.76
N GLY A 159 -19.86 1.48 -7.41
CA GLY A 159 -18.75 0.55 -7.07
C GLY A 159 -19.05 -0.31 -5.84
N GLN A 160 -20.31 -0.45 -5.45
CA GLN A 160 -20.76 -1.45 -4.47
C GLN A 160 -21.37 -2.66 -5.18
N LEU A 161 -21.12 -3.85 -4.63
CA LEU A 161 -21.68 -5.13 -5.11
C LEU A 161 -23.17 -5.24 -4.78
#